data_bcde141886fd28cf3198eb08932cc911
#
_entry.id   bcde141886fd28cf3198eb08932cc911
#
_cell.length_a   1.000
_cell.length_b   1.000
_cell.length_c   1.000
_cell.angle_alpha   90.00
_cell.angle_beta   90.00
_cell.angle_gamma   90.00
#
_symmetry.space_group_name_H-M   'P 1'
#
loop_
_entity.id
_entity.type
_entity.pdbx_description
1 polymer ?
#
loop_
_entity_poly.entity_id
_entity_poly.type
_entity_poly.pdbx_seq_one_letter_code
_entity_poly.pdbx_strand_id
1 'polypeptide(L)'
;MQSILFSSWGGNIVDNRGKETQDYDRVDQVQLPEYFRQDEKIKALMGWNGFILRSEDVDIIDLCHKYLKAVHDYSKDCGKCNYCKTGYEELMEVLDDIRNGDATEEDMEFVESAAEAIVDSSKCSIGKIGPIAFRQALKHFNDDFKKAIRGEKTVTAGAYRSKLTAPCMDACPLHLDIPRYIEFIKEAKFDESLEVIRERLPLAGVLG
;
A
#
# COMPACT_ATOMS: atom_id res chain seq x y z
N MET A 1 4.44 -22.03 10.28
CA MET A 1 5.23 -20.84 9.92
C MET A 1 4.91 -20.53 8.47
N GLN A 2 4.44 -19.33 8.16
CA GLN A 2 4.01 -19.03 6.79
C GLN A 2 5.23 -18.72 5.93
N SER A 3 5.33 -19.35 4.78
CA SER A 3 6.36 -19.03 3.79
C SER A 3 6.06 -17.68 3.17
N ILE A 4 7.01 -16.76 3.20
CA ILE A 4 6.95 -15.47 2.52
C ILE A 4 7.83 -15.56 1.29
N LEU A 5 7.23 -15.36 0.12
CA LEU A 5 7.92 -15.39 -1.16
C LEU A 5 8.79 -14.14 -1.37
N PHE A 6 8.22 -13.00 -1.07
CA PHE A 6 8.90 -11.70 -1.17
C PHE A 6 8.39 -10.74 -0.10
N SER A 7 9.29 -9.99 0.47
CA SER A 7 8.96 -8.90 1.40
C SER A 7 9.86 -7.70 1.15
N SER A 8 9.25 -6.53 1.00
CA SER A 8 9.90 -5.24 1.13
C SER A 8 9.14 -4.47 2.19
N TRP A 9 9.57 -4.57 3.46
CA TRP A 9 8.82 -4.03 4.59
C TRP A 9 9.74 -3.32 5.58
N GLY A 10 9.42 -2.07 5.90
CA GLY A 10 10.18 -1.28 6.86
C GLY A 10 11.66 -1.07 6.47
N GLY A 11 11.96 -1.03 5.18
CA GLY A 11 13.32 -0.90 4.64
C GLY A 11 14.10 -2.21 4.53
N ASN A 12 13.53 -3.34 4.98
CA ASN A 12 14.16 -4.65 4.88
C ASN A 12 13.57 -5.43 3.71
N ILE A 13 14.44 -6.06 2.93
CA ILE A 13 14.07 -6.83 1.75
C ILE A 13 14.45 -8.29 2.00
N VAL A 14 13.49 -9.18 1.77
CA VAL A 14 13.69 -10.62 1.71
C VAL A 14 13.14 -11.11 0.37
N ASP A 15 13.98 -11.72 -0.44
CA ASP A 15 13.62 -12.27 -1.75
C ASP A 15 13.87 -13.78 -1.79
N ASN A 16 12.79 -14.53 -1.78
CA ASN A 16 12.78 -15.98 -1.84
C ASN A 16 12.30 -16.52 -3.21
N ARG A 17 12.11 -15.64 -4.19
CA ARG A 17 11.70 -16.05 -5.54
C ARG A 17 12.76 -16.99 -6.14
N GLY A 18 12.30 -18.08 -6.72
CA GLY A 18 13.17 -19.10 -7.31
C GLY A 18 13.91 -20.00 -6.32
N LYS A 19 13.68 -19.87 -5.02
CA LYS A 19 14.21 -20.78 -4.00
C LYS A 19 13.20 -21.89 -3.69
N GLU A 20 13.71 -23.04 -3.22
CA GLU A 20 12.84 -24.05 -2.61
C GLU A 20 12.34 -23.59 -1.24
N THR A 21 11.11 -23.97 -0.86
CA THR A 21 10.47 -23.48 0.38
C THR A 21 11.29 -23.75 1.64
N GLN A 22 12.08 -24.81 1.65
CA GLN A 22 12.97 -25.17 2.76
C GLN A 22 14.16 -24.20 2.91
N ASP A 23 14.54 -23.51 1.84
CA ASP A 23 15.66 -22.58 1.77
C ASP A 23 15.22 -21.11 1.90
N TYR A 24 13.96 -20.88 2.25
CA TYR A 24 13.44 -19.53 2.41
C TYR A 24 14.08 -18.82 3.59
N ASP A 25 14.59 -17.61 3.32
CA ASP A 25 14.98 -16.68 4.37
C ASP A 25 13.74 -16.25 5.18
N ARG A 26 13.93 -16.16 6.49
CA ARG A 26 12.85 -15.81 7.42
C ARG A 26 12.59 -14.31 7.43
N VAL A 27 11.34 -13.94 7.52
CA VAL A 27 10.90 -12.56 7.75
C VAL A 27 10.43 -12.45 9.20
N ASP A 28 11.34 -12.05 10.08
CA ASP A 28 11.05 -11.96 11.53
C ASP A 28 10.39 -10.63 11.94
N GLN A 29 10.31 -9.68 11.00
CA GLN A 29 10.00 -8.29 11.31
C GLN A 29 8.51 -7.96 11.24
N VAL A 30 7.68 -8.85 10.75
CA VAL A 30 6.26 -8.60 10.57
C VAL A 30 5.45 -9.75 11.10
N GLN A 31 4.78 -9.54 12.22
CA GLN A 31 3.69 -10.41 12.65
C GLN A 31 2.45 -10.06 11.81
N LEU A 32 2.33 -10.67 10.65
CA LEU A 32 1.13 -10.53 9.84
C LEU A 32 0.05 -11.46 10.35
N PRO A 33 -1.20 -10.97 10.45
CA PRO A 33 -2.31 -11.85 10.68
C PRO A 33 -2.39 -12.87 9.55
N GLU A 34 -2.71 -14.09 9.88
CA GLU A 34 -2.81 -15.19 8.91
C GLU A 34 -4.01 -15.01 7.98
N TYR A 35 -5.04 -14.36 8.49
CA TYR A 35 -6.33 -14.18 7.84
C TYR A 35 -6.82 -12.74 7.98
N PHE A 36 -7.43 -12.20 6.95
CA PHE A 36 -8.22 -10.94 7.05
C PHE A 36 -9.57 -11.17 7.72
N ARG A 37 -10.15 -12.36 7.52
CA ARG A 37 -11.36 -12.89 8.15
C ARG A 37 -11.13 -14.38 8.39
N GLN A 38 -12.00 -15.02 9.18
CA GLN A 38 -11.81 -16.39 9.64
C GLN A 38 -11.44 -17.44 8.57
N ASP A 39 -11.75 -17.19 7.29
CA ASP A 39 -11.57 -18.16 6.21
C ASP A 39 -10.75 -17.64 5.00
N GLU A 40 -10.26 -16.40 5.03
CA GLU A 40 -9.57 -15.80 3.88
C GLU A 40 -8.07 -15.64 4.14
N LYS A 41 -7.25 -16.57 3.60
CA LYS A 41 -5.78 -16.49 3.68
C LYS A 41 -5.28 -15.27 2.92
N ILE A 42 -4.43 -14.51 3.56
CA ILE A 42 -3.77 -13.36 2.95
C ILE A 42 -2.67 -13.87 2.02
N LYS A 43 -2.84 -13.71 0.72
CA LYS A 43 -1.80 -14.01 -0.28
C LYS A 43 -0.81 -12.88 -0.47
N ALA A 44 -1.27 -11.65 -0.35
CA ALA A 44 -0.45 -10.45 -0.44
C ALA A 44 -0.98 -9.35 0.47
N LEU A 45 -0.07 -8.55 0.98
CA LEU A 45 -0.35 -7.35 1.74
C LEU A 45 0.50 -6.21 1.19
N MET A 46 -0.11 -5.08 0.87
CA MET A 46 0.59 -3.84 0.58
C MET A 46 0.05 -2.76 1.51
N GLY A 47 0.95 -2.01 2.10
CA GLY A 47 0.64 -0.97 3.07
C GLY A 47 1.70 0.12 3.07
N TRP A 48 1.62 1.06 4.00
CA TRP A 48 2.51 2.23 4.02
C TRP A 48 3.97 1.88 4.32
N ASN A 49 4.22 0.76 4.98
CA ASN A 49 5.58 0.32 5.29
C ASN A 49 6.22 -0.54 4.19
N GLY A 50 5.49 -0.89 3.15
CA GLY A 50 5.96 -1.77 2.09
C GLY A 50 4.93 -2.82 1.68
N PHE A 51 5.39 -3.94 1.15
CA PHE A 51 4.51 -5.02 0.72
C PHE A 51 5.13 -6.39 0.96
N ILE A 52 4.26 -7.41 1.01
CA ILE A 52 4.61 -8.80 1.25
C ILE A 52 3.80 -9.67 0.30
N LEU A 53 4.48 -10.60 -0.36
CA LEU A 53 3.89 -11.62 -1.21
C LEU A 53 4.14 -12.99 -0.59
N ARG A 54 3.09 -13.82 -0.54
CA ARG A 54 3.15 -15.20 -0.02
C ARG A 54 3.02 -16.25 -1.10
N SER A 55 2.60 -15.84 -2.29
CA SER A 55 2.27 -16.75 -3.37
C SER A 55 2.68 -16.14 -4.70
N GLU A 56 3.14 -16.99 -5.63
CA GLU A 56 3.53 -16.58 -6.99
C GLU A 56 2.33 -16.19 -7.87
N ASP A 57 1.13 -16.59 -7.48
CA ASP A 57 -0.11 -16.26 -8.19
C ASP A 57 -0.61 -14.83 -7.91
N VAL A 58 0.13 -14.05 -7.12
CA VAL A 58 -0.17 -12.63 -6.89
C VAL A 58 0.32 -11.80 -8.07
N ASP A 59 -0.61 -11.15 -8.76
CA ASP A 59 -0.24 -10.15 -9.75
C ASP A 59 0.12 -8.83 -9.07
N ILE A 60 1.38 -8.41 -9.23
CA ILE A 60 1.91 -7.21 -8.57
C ILE A 60 1.26 -5.93 -9.11
N ILE A 61 0.85 -5.90 -10.39
CA ILE A 61 0.24 -4.74 -11.03
C ILE A 61 -1.18 -4.54 -10.46
N ASP A 62 -1.97 -5.62 -10.37
CA ASP A 62 -3.29 -5.58 -9.77
C ASP A 62 -3.23 -5.23 -8.26
N LEU A 63 -2.22 -5.76 -7.55
CA LEU A 63 -1.98 -5.39 -6.15
C LEU A 63 -1.67 -3.89 -6.00
N CYS A 64 -0.81 -3.34 -6.86
CA CYS A 64 -0.49 -1.92 -6.89
C CYS A 64 -1.72 -1.06 -7.17
N HIS A 65 -2.50 -1.42 -8.19
CA HIS A 65 -3.74 -0.70 -8.51
C HIS A 65 -4.71 -0.66 -7.33
N LYS A 66 -4.97 -1.81 -6.69
CA LYS A 66 -5.84 -1.88 -5.50
C LYS A 66 -5.30 -1.08 -4.33
N TYR A 67 -3.98 -1.07 -4.15
CA TYR A 67 -3.34 -0.28 -3.11
C TYR A 67 -3.49 1.22 -3.38
N LEU A 68 -3.17 1.70 -4.58
CA LEU A 68 -3.29 3.11 -4.94
C LEU A 68 -4.75 3.58 -4.83
N LYS A 69 -5.71 2.74 -5.25
CA LYS A 69 -7.13 3.01 -5.06
C LYS A 69 -7.49 3.19 -3.58
N ALA A 70 -6.98 2.32 -2.72
CA ALA A 70 -7.24 2.43 -1.29
C ALA A 70 -6.62 3.69 -0.68
N VAL A 71 -5.41 4.09 -1.10
CA VAL A 71 -4.76 5.36 -0.67
C VAL A 71 -5.53 6.57 -1.18
N HIS A 72 -5.97 6.54 -2.45
CA HIS A 72 -6.81 7.60 -3.03
C HIS A 72 -8.12 7.75 -2.26
N ASP A 73 -8.86 6.64 -2.04
CA ASP A 73 -10.13 6.65 -1.31
C ASP A 73 -9.97 7.18 0.12
N TYR A 74 -8.84 6.89 0.77
CA TYR A 74 -8.50 7.42 2.09
C TYR A 74 -8.21 8.94 2.07
N SER A 75 -7.62 9.45 0.99
CA SER A 75 -7.10 10.83 0.92
C SER A 75 -7.98 11.80 0.13
N LYS A 76 -8.96 11.34 -0.64
CA LYS A 76 -9.75 12.15 -1.59
C LYS A 76 -10.49 13.32 -0.95
N ASP A 77 -10.90 13.20 0.31
CA ASP A 77 -11.66 14.22 1.04
C ASP A 77 -10.77 15.12 1.91
N CYS A 78 -9.45 14.99 1.82
CA CYS A 78 -8.50 15.65 2.71
C CYS A 78 -8.48 17.19 2.60
N GLY A 79 -8.72 17.77 1.42
CA GLY A 79 -8.77 19.23 1.21
C GLY A 79 -7.48 20.03 1.45
N LYS A 80 -6.38 19.43 1.94
CA LYS A 80 -5.13 20.13 2.27
C LYS A 80 -4.28 20.47 1.05
N CYS A 81 -4.23 19.56 0.10
CA CYS A 81 -3.57 19.74 -1.20
C CYS A 81 -4.15 18.73 -2.19
N ASN A 82 -4.00 19.01 -3.50
CA ASN A 82 -4.58 18.16 -4.53
C ASN A 82 -3.64 17.04 -5.01
N TYR A 83 -2.38 17.02 -4.57
CA TYR A 83 -1.37 16.12 -5.11
C TYR A 83 -1.70 14.63 -4.92
N CYS A 84 -2.25 14.24 -3.76
CA CYS A 84 -2.69 12.87 -3.56
C CYS A 84 -3.87 12.51 -4.47
N LYS A 85 -4.87 13.39 -4.54
CA LYS A 85 -6.08 13.12 -5.32
C LYS A 85 -5.74 12.94 -6.79
N THR A 86 -5.22 13.97 -7.43
CA THR A 86 -4.91 13.96 -8.86
C THR A 86 -3.82 12.95 -9.21
N GLY A 87 -2.74 12.93 -8.43
CA GLY A 87 -1.61 12.05 -8.74
C GLY A 87 -1.94 10.56 -8.60
N TYR A 88 -2.78 10.16 -7.64
CA TYR A 88 -3.21 8.76 -7.56
C TYR A 88 -4.22 8.39 -8.65
N GLU A 89 -5.08 9.33 -9.08
CA GLU A 89 -5.95 9.15 -10.23
C GLU A 89 -5.12 8.88 -11.49
N GLU A 90 -4.12 9.71 -11.78
CA GLU A 90 -3.20 9.54 -12.92
C GLU A 90 -2.42 8.22 -12.86
N LEU A 91 -1.89 7.85 -11.69
CA LEU A 91 -1.21 6.56 -11.53
C LEU A 91 -2.14 5.37 -11.75
N MET A 92 -3.39 5.44 -11.33
CA MET A 92 -4.36 4.37 -11.55
C MET A 92 -4.77 4.26 -13.01
N GLU A 93 -4.93 5.38 -13.72
CA GLU A 93 -5.22 5.40 -15.17
C GLU A 93 -4.12 4.64 -15.94
N VAL A 94 -2.85 4.95 -15.68
CA VAL A 94 -1.75 4.23 -16.33
C VAL A 94 -1.73 2.74 -15.97
N LEU A 95 -2.02 2.38 -14.72
CA LEU A 95 -2.12 0.96 -14.36
C LEU A 95 -3.31 0.26 -15.03
N ASP A 96 -4.40 0.96 -15.28
CA ASP A 96 -5.52 0.44 -16.07
C ASP A 96 -5.15 0.28 -17.54
N ASP A 97 -4.38 1.21 -18.13
CA ASP A 97 -3.85 1.07 -19.49
C ASP A 97 -2.89 -0.13 -19.61
N ILE A 98 -2.02 -0.35 -18.60
CA ILE A 98 -1.17 -1.57 -18.55
C ILE A 98 -2.05 -2.84 -18.50
N ARG A 99 -3.13 -2.83 -17.73
CA ARG A 99 -4.04 -3.99 -17.62
C ARG A 99 -4.81 -4.25 -18.90
N ASN A 100 -5.12 -3.22 -19.67
CA ASN A 100 -5.84 -3.30 -20.93
C ASN A 100 -4.91 -3.58 -22.13
N GLY A 101 -3.59 -3.43 -21.96
CA GLY A 101 -2.60 -3.59 -23.03
C GLY A 101 -2.43 -2.35 -23.90
N ASP A 102 -2.87 -1.19 -23.42
CA ASP A 102 -2.83 0.09 -24.13
C ASP A 102 -1.61 0.95 -23.73
N ALA A 103 -0.89 0.57 -22.65
CA ALA A 103 0.26 1.29 -22.14
C ALA A 103 1.52 1.14 -22.99
N THR A 104 2.39 2.12 -22.92
CA THR A 104 3.68 2.22 -23.62
C THR A 104 4.88 2.23 -22.65
N GLU A 105 6.10 2.12 -23.17
CA GLU A 105 7.30 2.24 -22.32
C GLU A 105 7.47 3.65 -21.74
N GLU A 106 6.92 4.69 -22.37
CA GLU A 106 6.93 6.07 -21.88
C GLU A 106 6.07 6.22 -20.61
N ASP A 107 5.01 5.42 -20.51
CA ASP A 107 4.13 5.41 -19.33
C ASP A 107 4.85 4.92 -18.06
N MET A 108 5.87 4.08 -18.19
CA MET A 108 6.70 3.65 -17.06
C MET A 108 7.54 4.82 -16.49
N GLU A 109 8.13 5.63 -17.34
CA GLU A 109 8.88 6.82 -16.92
C GLU A 109 7.95 7.83 -16.25
N PHE A 110 6.75 8.00 -16.80
CA PHE A 110 5.72 8.83 -16.20
C PHE A 110 5.31 8.34 -14.81
N VAL A 111 5.03 7.05 -14.65
CA VAL A 111 4.60 6.46 -13.36
C VAL A 111 5.66 6.65 -12.26
N GLU A 112 6.95 6.46 -12.59
CA GLU A 112 8.04 6.68 -11.63
C GLU A 112 8.14 8.16 -11.23
N SER A 113 8.10 9.07 -12.21
CA SER A 113 8.18 10.51 -11.96
C SER A 113 6.97 11.07 -11.23
N ALA A 114 5.76 10.60 -11.56
CA ALA A 114 4.53 11.01 -10.90
C ALA A 114 4.49 10.55 -9.44
N ALA A 115 4.89 9.31 -9.16
CA ALA A 115 4.98 8.80 -7.79
C ALA A 115 6.00 9.61 -6.95
N GLU A 116 7.11 10.04 -7.53
CA GLU A 116 8.09 10.92 -6.87
C GLU A 116 7.53 12.32 -6.63
N ALA A 117 6.87 12.91 -7.63
CA ALA A 117 6.24 14.21 -7.52
C ALA A 117 5.17 14.27 -6.42
N ILE A 118 4.40 13.19 -6.22
CA ILE A 118 3.44 13.10 -5.11
C ILE A 118 4.18 13.16 -3.77
N VAL A 119 5.28 12.43 -3.60
CA VAL A 119 6.09 12.44 -2.37
C VAL A 119 6.62 13.84 -2.07
N ASP A 120 7.23 14.49 -3.06
CA ASP A 120 7.92 15.77 -2.89
C ASP A 120 6.96 16.92 -2.68
N SER A 121 5.83 16.92 -3.41
CA SER A 121 4.88 18.03 -3.39
C SER A 121 3.84 17.94 -2.28
N SER A 122 3.65 16.77 -1.67
CA SER A 122 2.65 16.57 -0.64
C SER A 122 2.96 17.30 0.67
N LYS A 123 1.93 17.93 1.25
CA LYS A 123 2.05 18.72 2.48
C LYS A 123 1.96 17.89 3.76
N CYS A 124 1.56 16.63 3.68
CA CYS A 124 1.36 15.77 4.85
C CYS A 124 2.04 14.40 4.68
N SER A 125 2.15 13.67 5.79
CA SER A 125 2.77 12.35 5.83
C SER A 125 2.05 11.32 4.94
N ILE A 126 0.74 11.40 4.76
CA ILE A 126 -0.03 10.47 3.93
C ILE A 126 0.45 10.51 2.48
N GLY A 127 0.55 11.69 1.87
CA GLY A 127 1.05 11.83 0.51
C GLY A 127 2.54 11.48 0.38
N LYS A 128 3.34 11.72 1.43
CA LYS A 128 4.77 11.37 1.42
C LYS A 128 5.04 9.88 1.58
N ILE A 129 4.20 9.18 2.31
CA ILE A 129 4.38 7.75 2.62
C ILE A 129 3.64 6.86 1.63
N GLY A 130 2.46 7.29 1.18
CA GLY A 130 1.58 6.51 0.31
C GLY A 130 2.26 5.90 -0.92
N PRO A 131 3.06 6.66 -1.70
CA PRO A 131 3.70 6.11 -2.90
C PRO A 131 4.88 5.17 -2.63
N ILE A 132 5.40 5.09 -1.39
CA ILE A 132 6.64 4.36 -1.09
C ILE A 132 6.53 2.88 -1.45
N ALA A 133 5.46 2.21 -1.00
CA ALA A 133 5.28 0.78 -1.28
C ALA A 133 5.12 0.51 -2.78
N PHE A 134 4.41 1.39 -3.49
CA PHE A 134 4.26 1.33 -4.93
C PHE A 134 5.59 1.50 -5.66
N ARG A 135 6.41 2.50 -5.31
CA ARG A 135 7.75 2.70 -5.87
C ARG A 135 8.67 1.49 -5.62
N GLN A 136 8.58 0.87 -4.45
CA GLN A 136 9.31 -0.37 -4.16
C GLN A 136 8.83 -1.51 -5.06
N ALA A 137 7.54 -1.64 -5.31
CA ALA A 137 7.01 -2.64 -6.23
C ALA A 137 7.51 -2.41 -7.67
N LEU A 138 7.48 -1.18 -8.18
CA LEU A 138 8.06 -0.83 -9.47
C LEU A 138 9.53 -1.23 -9.57
N LYS A 139 10.32 -0.93 -8.52
CA LYS A 139 11.74 -1.25 -8.49
C LYS A 139 12.04 -2.75 -8.51
N HIS A 140 11.33 -3.55 -7.71
CA HIS A 140 11.62 -4.97 -7.51
C HIS A 140 10.92 -5.89 -8.50
N PHE A 141 9.90 -5.39 -9.19
CA PHE A 141 9.08 -6.11 -10.18
C PHE A 141 9.02 -5.38 -11.53
N ASN A 142 10.01 -4.55 -11.83
CA ASN A 142 10.08 -3.78 -13.08
C ASN A 142 9.88 -4.65 -14.33
N ASP A 143 10.45 -5.86 -14.31
CA ASP A 143 10.31 -6.81 -15.43
C ASP A 143 8.86 -7.28 -15.62
N ASP A 144 8.08 -7.42 -14.55
CA ASP A 144 6.67 -7.79 -14.64
C ASP A 144 5.84 -6.68 -15.31
N PHE A 145 6.11 -5.43 -14.96
CA PHE A 145 5.48 -4.27 -15.60
C PHE A 145 5.86 -4.19 -17.09
N LYS A 146 7.15 -4.31 -17.42
CA LYS A 146 7.62 -4.29 -18.80
C LYS A 146 7.03 -5.42 -19.65
N LYS A 147 6.92 -6.62 -19.09
CA LYS A 147 6.29 -7.76 -19.77
C LYS A 147 4.80 -7.52 -20.02
N ALA A 148 4.10 -6.91 -19.07
CA ALA A 148 2.68 -6.57 -19.26
C ALA A 148 2.50 -5.52 -20.37
N ILE A 149 3.32 -4.46 -20.39
CA ILE A 149 3.30 -3.42 -21.44
C ILE A 149 3.58 -4.01 -22.83
N ARG A 150 4.51 -4.97 -22.91
CA ARG A 150 4.84 -5.64 -24.20
C ARG A 150 3.82 -6.70 -24.61
N GLY A 151 2.77 -6.91 -23.82
CA GLY A 151 1.78 -7.97 -24.08
C GLY A 151 2.28 -9.39 -23.83
N GLU A 152 3.44 -9.54 -23.18
CA GLU A 152 4.05 -10.83 -22.84
C GLU A 152 3.44 -11.43 -21.56
N LYS A 153 2.76 -10.62 -20.77
CA LYS A 153 2.07 -11.01 -19.54
C LYS A 153 0.68 -10.36 -19.49
N THR A 154 -0.34 -11.18 -19.25
CA THR A 154 -1.69 -10.68 -19.00
C THR A 154 -1.85 -10.42 -17.50
N VAL A 155 -2.31 -9.22 -17.13
CA VAL A 155 -2.60 -8.87 -15.75
C VAL A 155 -3.86 -9.57 -15.28
N THR A 156 -3.77 -10.33 -14.20
CA THR A 156 -4.88 -11.08 -13.64
C THR A 156 -5.42 -10.42 -12.37
N ALA A 157 -6.73 -10.14 -12.36
CA ALA A 157 -7.39 -9.63 -11.17
C ALA A 157 -7.41 -10.71 -10.08
N GLY A 158 -6.76 -10.43 -8.96
CA GLY A 158 -6.72 -11.34 -7.81
C GLY A 158 -7.65 -10.90 -6.67
N ALA A 159 -7.95 -11.84 -5.77
CA ALA A 159 -8.71 -11.58 -4.54
C ALA A 159 -7.81 -11.04 -3.42
N TYR A 160 -6.84 -10.18 -3.74
CA TYR A 160 -6.02 -9.54 -2.72
C TYR A 160 -6.68 -8.29 -2.19
N ARG A 161 -6.46 -8.05 -0.93
CA ARG A 161 -6.88 -6.81 -0.28
C ARG A 161 -5.65 -6.01 0.11
N SER A 162 -5.55 -4.80 -0.42
CA SER A 162 -4.66 -3.80 0.16
C SER A 162 -5.25 -3.39 1.51
N LYS A 163 -4.43 -3.44 2.55
CA LYS A 163 -4.79 -2.90 3.85
C LYS A 163 -3.92 -1.69 4.10
N LEU A 164 -4.54 -0.51 4.08
CA LEU A 164 -3.90 0.70 4.58
C LEU A 164 -3.90 0.64 6.09
N THR A 165 -2.82 0.16 6.65
CA THR A 165 -2.62 0.18 8.09
C THR A 165 -1.23 0.71 8.38
N ALA A 166 -1.18 1.79 9.15
CA ALA A 166 0.05 2.11 9.84
C ALA A 166 0.30 1.03 10.91
N PRO A 167 1.56 0.69 11.24
CA PRO A 167 1.87 -0.30 12.28
C PRO A 167 1.18 0.00 13.62
N CYS A 168 1.02 1.27 13.94
CA CYS A 168 0.29 1.70 15.13
C CYS A 168 -1.21 1.41 15.08
N MET A 169 -1.84 1.44 13.89
CA MET A 169 -3.24 1.05 13.72
C MET A 169 -3.41 -0.47 13.85
N ASP A 170 -2.47 -1.25 13.33
CA ASP A 170 -2.48 -2.72 13.47
C ASP A 170 -2.25 -3.18 14.90
N ALA A 171 -1.38 -2.50 15.63
CA ALA A 171 -1.12 -2.78 17.04
C ALA A 171 -2.26 -2.31 17.95
N CYS A 172 -3.13 -1.41 17.48
CA CYS A 172 -4.25 -0.91 18.28
C CYS A 172 -5.42 -1.90 18.27
N PRO A 173 -5.87 -2.42 19.43
CA PRO A 173 -7.00 -3.35 19.50
C PRO A 173 -8.30 -2.80 18.91
N LEU A 174 -8.46 -1.48 18.93
CA LEU A 174 -9.63 -0.77 18.40
C LEU A 174 -9.45 -0.31 16.96
N HIS A 175 -8.28 -0.54 16.36
CA HIS A 175 -7.92 -0.04 15.04
C HIS A 175 -8.23 1.45 14.85
N LEU A 176 -7.83 2.26 15.84
CA LEU A 176 -7.96 3.71 15.78
C LEU A 176 -7.18 4.27 14.58
N ASP A 177 -7.72 5.28 13.93
CA ASP A 177 -7.00 6.00 12.87
C ASP A 177 -5.97 6.95 13.48
N ILE A 178 -4.89 6.35 14.00
CA ILE A 178 -3.83 7.06 14.74
C ILE A 178 -3.15 8.12 13.87
N PRO A 179 -2.78 7.87 12.62
CA PRO A 179 -2.19 8.90 11.76
C PRO A 179 -3.09 10.12 11.58
N ARG A 180 -4.40 9.90 11.42
CA ARG A 180 -5.37 10.98 11.20
C ARG A 180 -5.54 11.87 12.43
N TYR A 181 -5.70 11.31 13.62
CA TYR A 181 -5.86 12.14 14.82
C TYR A 181 -4.56 12.87 15.19
N ILE A 182 -3.38 12.25 14.95
CA ILE A 182 -2.09 12.92 15.16
C ILE A 182 -1.93 14.12 14.22
N GLU A 183 -2.36 14.00 12.98
CA GLU A 183 -2.30 15.10 12.02
C GLU A 183 -3.17 16.29 12.47
N PHE A 184 -4.36 16.02 12.99
CA PHE A 184 -5.19 17.07 13.59
C PHE A 184 -4.54 17.72 14.82
N ILE A 185 -3.87 16.95 15.68
CA ILE A 185 -3.09 17.51 16.82
C ILE A 185 -2.00 18.45 16.31
N LYS A 186 -1.27 18.05 15.27
CA LYS A 186 -0.22 18.86 14.64
C LYS A 186 -0.75 20.19 14.10
N GLU A 187 -2.00 20.22 13.64
CA GLU A 187 -2.69 21.41 13.16
C GLU A 187 -3.38 22.20 14.29
N ALA A 188 -3.19 21.82 15.54
CA ALA A 188 -3.90 22.36 16.71
C ALA A 188 -5.43 22.24 16.65
N LYS A 189 -5.94 21.27 15.88
CA LYS A 189 -7.35 20.93 15.75
C LYS A 189 -7.71 19.81 16.74
N PHE A 190 -7.80 20.16 18.02
CA PHE A 190 -7.95 19.16 19.08
C PHE A 190 -9.34 18.53 19.12
N ASP A 191 -10.38 19.27 18.78
CA ASP A 191 -11.75 18.77 18.74
C ASP A 191 -11.93 17.74 17.63
N GLU A 192 -11.44 18.03 16.42
CA GLU A 192 -11.47 17.12 15.29
C GLU A 192 -10.62 15.86 15.55
N SER A 193 -9.48 16.01 16.23
CA SER A 193 -8.68 14.88 16.69
C SER A 193 -9.47 13.97 17.63
N LEU A 194 -10.20 14.56 18.58
CA LEU A 194 -11.02 13.81 19.52
C LEU A 194 -12.21 13.12 18.84
N GLU A 195 -12.80 13.74 17.84
CA GLU A 195 -13.86 13.12 17.02
C GLU A 195 -13.39 11.85 16.33
N VAL A 196 -12.20 11.88 15.71
CA VAL A 196 -11.59 10.68 15.08
C VAL A 196 -11.41 9.54 16.09
N ILE A 197 -10.97 9.87 17.31
CA ILE A 197 -10.82 8.86 18.38
C ILE A 197 -12.19 8.30 18.76
N ARG A 198 -13.20 9.15 18.89
CA ARG A 198 -14.56 8.77 19.29
C ARG A 198 -15.30 7.92 18.27
N GLU A 199 -14.92 7.94 16.99
CA GLU A 199 -15.47 7.04 15.97
C GLU A 199 -15.35 5.54 16.37
N ARG A 200 -14.29 5.19 17.11
CA ARG A 200 -13.99 3.82 17.53
C ARG A 200 -14.00 3.62 19.04
N LEU A 201 -13.82 4.70 19.79
CA LEU A 201 -13.71 4.72 21.24
C LEU A 201 -14.57 5.83 21.81
N PRO A 202 -15.89 5.65 21.95
CA PRO A 202 -16.81 6.69 22.42
C PRO A 202 -16.48 7.23 23.81
N LEU A 203 -15.86 6.42 24.68
CA LEU A 203 -15.50 6.75 26.06
C LEU A 203 -13.97 6.91 26.23
N ALA A 204 -13.31 7.65 25.34
CA ALA A 204 -11.86 7.83 25.34
C ALA A 204 -11.31 8.29 26.71
N GLY A 205 -12.04 9.15 27.42
CA GLY A 205 -11.63 9.67 28.73
C GLY A 205 -11.67 8.67 29.90
N VAL A 206 -12.20 7.46 29.68
CA VAL A 206 -12.29 6.41 30.73
C VAL A 206 -11.15 5.40 30.59
N LEU A 207 -10.56 5.28 29.41
CA LEU A 207 -9.55 4.28 29.07
C LEU A 207 -8.13 4.88 28.91
N GLY A 208 -7.97 6.14 29.21
CA GLY A 208 -6.70 6.88 29.11
C GLY A 208 -5.72 6.64 30.22
#